data_f8362d98a53fab8d6497069f0088adbe
#
_entry.id   f8362d98a53fab8d6497069f0088adbe
#
_cell.length_a   1.000
_cell.length_b   1.000
_cell.length_c   1.000
_cell.angle_alpha   90.00
_cell.angle_beta   90.00
_cell.angle_gamma   90.00
#
_symmetry.space_group_name_H-M   'P 1'
#
loop_
_entity.id
_entity.type
_entity.pdbx_description
1 polymer ?
#
loop_
_entity_poly.entity_id
_entity_poly.type
_entity_poly.pdbx_seq_one_letter_code
_entity_poly.pdbx_strand_id
1 'polypeptide(L)'
;MKVLVYRKCSTCIKALKWLDEHNISYEERAIKEENPTYEELKEWYTKSGLPLKKFFNTGGMIYKEMGLKDKLKDMSEDEQLKLLATDGMLVKRPLVIGDDFVLTGFKDKEWIEAMHV
;
A
#
# COMPACT_ATOMS: atom_id res chain seq x y z
N MET A 1 -9.02 3.69 -11.02
CA MET A 1 -8.47 3.06 -9.81
C MET A 1 -7.06 2.57 -10.09
N LYS A 2 -6.13 2.88 -9.20
CA LYS A 2 -4.75 2.41 -9.30
C LYS A 2 -4.51 1.29 -8.31
N VAL A 3 -3.76 0.27 -8.71
CA VAL A 3 -3.39 -0.84 -7.85
C VAL A 3 -1.87 -1.04 -7.92
N LEU A 4 -1.19 -0.76 -6.82
CA LEU A 4 0.26 -0.91 -6.72
C LEU A 4 0.58 -2.29 -6.19
N VAL A 5 1.32 -3.07 -6.96
CA VAL A 5 1.61 -4.48 -6.65
C VAL A 5 3.07 -4.84 -6.89
N TYR A 6 3.46 -5.97 -6.29
CA TYR A 6 4.72 -6.64 -6.57
C TYR A 6 4.38 -8.05 -7.05
N ARG A 7 4.67 -8.34 -8.31
CA ARG A 7 4.24 -9.58 -8.95
C ARG A 7 4.81 -10.87 -8.33
N LYS A 8 5.87 -10.74 -7.54
CA LYS A 8 6.45 -11.87 -6.80
C LYS A 8 5.79 -12.08 -5.43
N CYS A 9 4.85 -11.25 -5.06
CA CYS A 9 4.12 -11.35 -3.80
C CYS A 9 2.83 -12.15 -4.00
N SER A 10 2.66 -13.26 -3.28
CA SER A 10 1.48 -14.12 -3.42
C SER A 10 0.17 -13.38 -3.10
N THR A 11 0.18 -12.51 -2.11
CA THR A 11 -0.98 -11.70 -1.75
C THR A 11 -1.38 -10.77 -2.90
N CYS A 12 -0.41 -10.17 -3.57
CA CYS A 12 -0.68 -9.31 -4.74
C CYS A 12 -1.31 -10.11 -5.88
N ILE A 13 -0.80 -11.31 -6.15
CA ILE A 13 -1.35 -12.17 -7.20
C ILE A 13 -2.82 -12.54 -6.89
N LYS A 14 -3.11 -12.87 -5.64
CA LYS A 14 -4.48 -13.17 -5.21
C LYS A 14 -5.39 -11.95 -5.38
N ALA A 15 -4.89 -10.77 -5.05
CA ALA A 15 -5.64 -9.53 -5.17
C ALA A 15 -5.98 -9.20 -6.62
N LEU A 16 -5.01 -9.34 -7.53
CA LEU A 16 -5.24 -9.09 -8.96
C LEU A 16 -6.26 -10.08 -9.53
N LYS A 17 -6.15 -11.34 -9.14
CA LYS A 17 -7.10 -12.38 -9.55
C LYS A 17 -8.52 -12.05 -9.08
N TRP A 18 -8.64 -11.59 -7.84
CA TRP A 18 -9.92 -11.16 -7.27
C TRP A 18 -10.55 -10.02 -8.08
N LEU A 19 -9.74 -9.02 -8.46
CA LEU A 19 -10.22 -7.90 -9.29
C LEU A 19 -10.70 -8.38 -10.65
N ASP A 20 -9.96 -9.28 -11.29
CA ASP A 20 -10.34 -9.83 -12.58
C ASP A 20 -11.64 -10.65 -12.48
N GLU A 21 -11.79 -11.45 -11.44
CA GLU A 21 -12.97 -12.25 -11.20
C GLU A 21 -14.23 -11.42 -10.95
N HIS A 22 -14.06 -10.21 -10.38
CA HIS A 22 -15.16 -9.28 -10.13
C HIS A 22 -15.37 -8.28 -11.28
N ASN A 23 -14.63 -8.46 -12.38
CA ASN A 23 -14.72 -7.58 -13.57
C ASN A 23 -14.48 -6.11 -13.24
N ILE A 24 -13.54 -5.83 -12.33
CA ILE A 24 -13.18 -4.48 -11.93
C ILE A 24 -12.01 -4.00 -12.77
N SER A 25 -12.18 -2.85 -13.42
CA SER A 25 -11.10 -2.24 -14.20
C SER A 25 -10.13 -1.50 -13.27
N TYR A 26 -8.84 -1.66 -13.54
CA TYR A 26 -7.80 -1.01 -12.73
C TYR A 26 -6.55 -0.75 -13.58
N GLU A 27 -5.74 0.19 -13.10
CA GLU A 27 -4.42 0.47 -13.66
C GLU A 27 -3.38 -0.14 -12.72
N GLU A 28 -2.63 -1.11 -13.22
CA GLU A 28 -1.59 -1.76 -12.43
C GLU A 28 -0.30 -0.96 -12.45
N ARG A 29 0.30 -0.77 -11.28
CA ARG A 29 1.59 -0.08 -11.15
C ARG A 29 2.55 -0.95 -10.35
N ALA A 30 3.78 -1.11 -10.86
CA ALA A 30 4.82 -1.90 -10.20
C ALA A 30 5.39 -1.09 -9.03
N ILE A 31 5.07 -1.46 -7.81
CA ILE A 31 5.41 -0.70 -6.61
C ILE A 31 6.92 -0.58 -6.38
N LYS A 32 7.69 -1.56 -6.84
CA LYS A 32 9.15 -1.58 -6.68
C LYS A 32 9.85 -0.67 -7.69
N GLU A 33 9.50 -0.82 -8.96
CA GLU A 33 10.12 -0.08 -10.07
C GLU A 33 9.61 1.35 -10.17
N GLU A 34 8.34 1.55 -9.85
CA GLU A 34 7.68 2.85 -9.87
C GLU A 34 7.18 3.18 -8.47
N ASN A 35 8.11 3.23 -7.52
CA ASN A 35 7.75 3.45 -6.13
C ASN A 35 6.99 4.77 -5.93
N PRO A 36 6.05 4.80 -4.96
CA PRO A 36 5.29 6.01 -4.66
C PRO A 36 6.20 7.16 -4.27
N THR A 37 5.85 8.36 -4.70
CA THR A 37 6.55 9.58 -4.30
C THR A 37 6.05 10.04 -2.93
N TYR A 38 6.79 10.95 -2.30
CA TYR A 38 6.39 11.56 -1.04
C TYR A 38 5.02 12.24 -1.17
N GLU A 39 4.82 13.00 -2.25
CA GLU A 39 3.58 13.73 -2.50
C GLU A 39 2.39 12.78 -2.66
N GLU A 40 2.58 11.70 -3.40
CA GLU A 40 1.55 10.68 -3.58
C GLU A 40 1.19 10.02 -2.25
N LEU A 41 2.19 9.61 -1.48
CA LEU A 41 1.97 8.95 -0.20
C LEU A 41 1.26 9.87 0.79
N LYS A 42 1.61 11.15 0.81
CA LYS A 42 0.96 12.13 1.67
C LYS A 42 -0.51 12.30 1.32
N GLU A 43 -0.81 12.41 0.02
CA GLU A 43 -2.18 12.52 -0.48
C GLU A 43 -2.99 11.27 -0.13
N TRP A 44 -2.44 10.10 -0.42
CA TRP A 44 -3.13 8.83 -0.18
C TRP A 44 -3.34 8.56 1.31
N TYR A 45 -2.35 8.88 2.12
CA TYR A 45 -2.46 8.74 3.58
C TYR A 45 -3.58 9.63 4.12
N THR A 46 -3.61 10.89 3.71
CA THR A 46 -4.65 11.85 4.12
C THR A 46 -6.03 11.36 3.69
N LYS A 47 -6.14 10.89 2.46
CA LYS A 47 -7.39 10.37 1.89
C LYS A 47 -7.89 9.11 2.60
N SER A 48 -6.95 8.26 3.03
CA SER A 48 -7.28 6.94 3.60
C SER A 48 -7.98 7.00 4.96
N GLY A 49 -7.65 7.98 5.77
CA GLY A 49 -8.09 8.01 7.16
C GLY A 49 -7.49 6.91 8.03
N LEU A 50 -6.51 6.17 7.51
CA LEU A 50 -5.88 5.06 8.22
C LEU A 50 -4.65 5.53 9.01
N PRO A 51 -4.25 4.79 10.07
CA PRO A 51 -2.98 5.05 10.73
C PRO A 51 -1.83 4.85 9.74
N LEU A 52 -0.81 5.69 9.82
CA LEU A 52 0.33 5.65 8.90
C LEU A 52 1.06 4.31 8.92
N LYS A 53 1.07 3.62 10.05
CA LYS A 53 1.65 2.30 10.20
C LYS A 53 1.07 1.29 9.19
N LYS A 54 -0.18 1.46 8.80
CA LYS A 54 -0.85 0.59 7.83
C LYS A 54 -0.22 0.66 6.44
N PHE A 55 0.53 1.71 6.16
CA PHE A 55 1.21 1.89 4.88
C PHE A 55 2.58 1.21 4.83
N PHE A 56 3.06 0.71 5.97
CA PHE A 56 4.34 0.00 6.04
C PHE A 56 4.16 -1.51 5.87
N ASN A 57 5.07 -2.12 5.11
CA ASN A 57 5.14 -3.56 4.98
C ASN A 57 5.87 -4.14 6.20
N THR A 58 5.15 -4.26 7.32
CA THR A 58 5.71 -4.66 8.61
C THR A 58 6.28 -6.08 8.63
N GLY A 59 5.82 -6.94 7.73
CA GLY A 59 6.32 -8.30 7.59
C GLY A 59 7.53 -8.42 6.67
N GLY A 60 7.96 -7.33 6.05
CA GLY A 60 9.05 -7.35 5.07
C GLY A 60 10.43 -7.34 5.69
N MET A 61 11.41 -7.84 4.94
CA MET A 61 12.81 -7.91 5.38
C MET A 61 13.40 -6.54 5.68
N ILE A 62 13.17 -5.56 4.79
CA ILE A 62 13.73 -4.21 4.95
C ILE A 62 13.23 -3.57 6.23
N TYR A 63 11.94 -3.69 6.51
CA TYR A 63 11.34 -3.19 7.74
C TYR A 63 12.03 -3.77 8.97
N LYS A 64 12.25 -5.07 8.97
CA LYS A 64 12.90 -5.77 10.10
C LYS A 64 14.37 -5.42 10.21
N GLU A 65 15.11 -5.40 9.11
CA GLU A 65 16.53 -5.07 9.07
C GLU A 65 16.80 -3.65 9.56
N MET A 66 15.93 -2.71 9.23
CA MET A 66 16.06 -1.32 9.67
C MET A 66 15.60 -1.09 11.10
N GLY A 67 15.00 -2.09 11.74
CA GLY A 67 14.47 -1.96 13.09
C GLY A 67 13.36 -0.94 13.21
N LEU A 68 12.53 -0.82 12.17
CA LEU A 68 11.50 0.23 12.09
C LEU A 68 10.40 0.08 13.13
N LYS A 69 10.15 -1.12 13.63
CA LYS A 69 9.17 -1.34 14.71
C LYS A 69 9.41 -0.39 15.89
N ASP A 70 10.68 -0.17 16.22
CA ASP A 70 11.06 0.70 17.34
C ASP A 70 11.34 2.13 16.85
N LYS A 71 11.99 2.29 15.70
CA LYS A 71 12.39 3.60 15.18
C LYS A 71 11.22 4.50 14.80
N LEU A 72 10.14 3.92 14.26
CA LEU A 72 8.98 4.71 13.82
C LEU A 72 8.34 5.49 14.96
N LYS A 73 8.45 5.02 16.19
CA LYS A 73 7.89 5.69 17.37
C LYS A 73 8.49 7.08 17.58
N ASP A 74 9.75 7.27 17.18
CA ASP A 74 10.47 8.52 17.34
C ASP A 74 10.48 9.39 16.08
N MET A 75 9.77 8.96 15.03
CA MET A 75 9.71 9.66 13.75
C MET A 75 8.39 10.41 13.59
N SER A 76 8.46 11.63 13.06
CA SER A 76 7.26 12.38 12.69
C SER A 76 6.55 11.70 11.50
N GLU A 77 5.30 12.07 11.26
CA GLU A 77 4.56 11.57 10.09
C GLU A 77 5.29 11.94 8.80
N ASP A 78 5.80 13.17 8.72
CA ASP A 78 6.54 13.65 7.56
C ASP A 78 7.80 12.81 7.30
N GLU A 79 8.56 12.52 8.35
CA GLU A 79 9.74 11.67 8.25
C GLU A 79 9.39 10.26 7.80
N GLN A 80 8.30 9.70 8.31
CA GLN A 80 7.83 8.37 7.92
C GLN A 80 7.40 8.33 6.45
N LEU A 81 6.71 9.37 5.98
CA LEU A 81 6.30 9.47 4.58
C LEU A 81 7.51 9.57 3.65
N LYS A 82 8.51 10.34 4.04
CA LYS A 82 9.76 10.45 3.28
C LYS A 82 10.49 9.11 3.22
N LEU A 83 10.49 8.37 4.32
CA LEU A 83 11.11 7.05 4.38
C LEU A 83 10.41 6.07 3.43
N LEU A 84 9.09 6.05 3.44
CA LEU A 84 8.30 5.19 2.52
C LEU A 84 8.62 5.50 1.06
N ALA A 85 8.86 6.78 0.75
CA ALA A 85 9.16 7.21 -0.61
C ALA A 85 10.54 6.77 -1.10
N THR A 86 11.40 6.28 -0.21
CA THR A 86 12.76 5.84 -0.61
C THR A 86 12.79 4.47 -1.24
N ASP A 87 11.80 3.61 -0.93
CA ASP A 87 11.81 2.23 -1.41
C ASP A 87 10.38 1.66 -1.41
N GLY A 88 9.89 1.29 -2.59
CA GLY A 88 8.55 0.71 -2.74
C GLY A 88 8.36 -0.59 -1.96
N MET A 89 9.45 -1.29 -1.65
CA MET A 89 9.37 -2.53 -0.87
C MET A 89 9.09 -2.30 0.62
N LEU A 90 9.20 -1.06 1.09
CA LEU A 90 8.78 -0.67 2.44
C LEU A 90 7.28 -0.47 2.53
N VAL A 91 6.62 -0.27 1.40
CA VAL A 91 5.20 0.06 1.35
C VAL A 91 4.35 -1.22 1.38
N LYS A 92 3.28 -1.18 2.17
CA LYS A 92 2.31 -2.29 2.26
C LYS A 92 1.65 -2.51 0.90
N ARG A 93 1.58 -3.75 0.47
CA ARG A 93 1.03 -4.12 -0.83
C ARG A 93 0.06 -5.28 -0.73
N PRO A 94 -0.93 -5.37 -1.61
CA PRO A 94 -1.25 -4.36 -2.62
C PRO A 94 -1.74 -3.06 -2.00
N LEU A 95 -1.52 -1.94 -2.70
CA LEU A 95 -1.99 -0.63 -2.29
C LEU A 95 -2.98 -0.16 -3.36
N VAL A 96 -4.22 0.09 -2.97
CA VAL A 96 -5.30 0.44 -3.90
C VAL A 96 -5.74 1.88 -3.68
N ILE A 97 -5.76 2.65 -4.77
CA ILE A 97 -6.17 4.05 -4.75
C ILE A 97 -7.43 4.19 -5.60
N GLY A 98 -8.57 4.30 -4.95
CA GLY A 98 -9.84 4.57 -5.61
C GLY A 98 -10.15 6.06 -5.61
N ASP A 99 -11.33 6.43 -6.13
CA ASP A 99 -11.75 7.84 -6.18
C ASP A 99 -11.99 8.40 -4.78
N ASP A 100 -12.58 7.61 -3.90
CA ASP A 100 -12.97 8.03 -2.56
C ASP A 100 -12.46 7.09 -1.45
N PHE A 101 -11.53 6.20 -1.76
CA PHE A 101 -10.98 5.26 -0.78
C PHE A 101 -9.53 4.89 -1.08
N VAL A 102 -8.84 4.42 -0.05
CA VAL A 102 -7.50 3.85 -0.15
C VAL A 102 -7.48 2.57 0.68
N LEU A 103 -6.99 1.48 0.10
CA LEU A 103 -6.88 0.20 0.80
C LEU A 103 -5.42 -0.23 0.88
N THR A 104 -5.00 -0.71 2.04
CA THR A 104 -3.65 -1.26 2.24
C THR A 104 -3.75 -2.74 2.56
N GLY A 105 -3.03 -3.57 1.80
CA GLY A 105 -3.12 -5.02 1.91
C GLY A 105 -4.40 -5.55 1.24
N PHE A 106 -4.56 -6.88 1.28
CA PHE A 106 -5.72 -7.51 0.69
C PHE A 106 -6.55 -8.23 1.75
N LYS A 107 -7.75 -7.72 2.00
CA LYS A 107 -8.76 -8.34 2.84
C LYS A 107 -10.07 -8.32 2.06
N ASP A 108 -10.53 -9.49 1.67
CA ASP A 108 -11.70 -9.66 0.82
C ASP A 108 -12.89 -8.83 1.27
N LYS A 109 -13.23 -8.90 2.57
CA LYS A 109 -14.35 -8.17 3.13
C LYS A 109 -14.23 -6.65 2.98
N GLU A 110 -13.04 -6.11 3.23
CA GLU A 110 -12.80 -4.66 3.10
C GLU A 110 -12.92 -4.22 1.64
N TRP A 111 -12.45 -5.06 0.73
CA TRP A 111 -12.51 -4.76 -0.70
C TRP A 111 -13.94 -4.80 -1.22
N ILE A 112 -14.72 -5.77 -0.76
CA ILE A 112 -16.16 -5.86 -1.11
C ILE A 112 -16.87 -4.56 -0.70
N GLU A 113 -16.67 -4.10 0.53
CA GLU A 113 -17.30 -2.88 1.04
C GLU A 113 -16.87 -1.63 0.27
N ALA A 114 -15.56 -1.48 0.04
CA ALA A 114 -15.03 -0.29 -0.63
C ALA A 114 -15.45 -0.20 -2.10
N MET A 115 -15.53 -1.33 -2.79
CA MET A 115 -15.81 -1.38 -4.22
C MET A 115 -17.26 -1.70 -4.56
N HIS A 116 -18.09 -1.91 -3.54
CA HIS A 116 -19.54 -2.17 -3.70
C HIS A 116 -19.84 -3.39 -4.58
N VAL A 117 -19.15 -4.48 -4.36
CA VAL A 117 -19.34 -5.71 -5.16
C VAL A 117 -19.82 -6.89 -4.32
#